data_1425e3152eabd45dcd43bda535f29595
#
_entry.id   1425e3152eabd45dcd43bda535f29595
#
_cell.length_a   1.000
_cell.length_b   1.000
_cell.length_c   1.000
_cell.angle_alpha   90.00
_cell.angle_beta   90.00
_cell.angle_gamma   90.00
#
_symmetry.space_group_name_H-M   'P 1'
#
loop_
_entity.id
_entity.type
_entity.pdbx_description
1 polymer ?
#
loop_
_entity_poly.entity_id
_entity_poly.type
_entity_poly.pdbx_seq_one_letter_code
_entity_poly.pdbx_strand_id
1 'polypeptide(L)'
;ELTGSLLDMGCGYGVIGVTLGKRYPGLSVVMSDVNERAVELSRRNAQRNGVPARVMQSDGYADVPFQRMDWIVQNPPIRAGKSVIYAMFAEGARRLEPSGELWLVIRKQQGAESAVRYLKTLFGRVEAATKKGGFWVLRCTQPAERPDEE
;
A
#
# COMPACT_ATOMS: atom_id res chain seq x y z
N GLU A 1 17.60 -8.67 -2.22
CA GLU A 1 16.98 -8.05 -3.40
C GLU A 1 15.49 -8.30 -3.40
N LEU A 2 14.66 -7.24 -3.56
CA LEU A 2 13.21 -7.38 -3.53
C LEU A 2 12.70 -7.96 -4.85
N THR A 3 11.83 -8.94 -4.75
CA THR A 3 11.12 -9.56 -5.88
C THR A 3 9.65 -9.73 -5.55
N GLY A 4 8.86 -10.12 -6.52
CA GLY A 4 7.44 -10.39 -6.37
C GLY A 4 6.57 -9.23 -6.81
N SER A 5 5.31 -9.28 -6.42
CA SER A 5 4.32 -8.28 -6.81
C SER A 5 4.19 -7.17 -5.77
N LEU A 6 4.22 -5.92 -6.22
CA LEU A 6 4.08 -4.72 -5.40
C LEU A 6 2.86 -3.92 -5.85
N LEU A 7 2.01 -3.57 -4.91
CA LEU A 7 0.94 -2.59 -5.13
C LEU A 7 1.24 -1.30 -4.36
N ASP A 8 1.34 -0.20 -5.09
CA ASP A 8 1.44 1.15 -4.53
C ASP A 8 0.03 1.77 -4.53
N MET A 9 -0.64 1.69 -3.38
CA MET A 9 -2.02 2.12 -3.19
C MET A 9 -2.07 3.57 -2.73
N GLY A 10 -2.72 4.43 -3.51
CA GLY A 10 -2.67 5.87 -3.31
C GLY A 10 -1.35 6.44 -3.79
N CYS A 11 -0.98 6.11 -5.02
CA CYS A 11 0.38 6.31 -5.53
C CYS A 11 0.77 7.77 -5.77
N GLY A 12 -0.19 8.69 -5.83
CA GLY A 12 0.09 10.07 -6.21
C GLY A 12 0.74 10.13 -7.60
N TYR A 13 1.89 10.79 -7.71
CA TYR A 13 2.62 10.82 -8.98
C TYR A 13 3.64 9.66 -9.15
N GLY A 14 3.57 8.66 -8.28
CA GLY A 14 4.27 7.40 -8.47
C GLY A 14 5.66 7.28 -7.85
N VAL A 15 6.01 8.17 -6.92
CA VAL A 15 7.37 8.21 -6.34
C VAL A 15 7.79 6.86 -5.77
N ILE A 16 6.95 6.24 -4.96
CA ILE A 16 7.31 4.99 -4.28
C ILE A 16 7.41 3.84 -5.28
N GLY A 17 6.35 3.62 -6.05
CA GLY A 17 6.30 2.51 -7.01
C GLY A 17 7.39 2.60 -8.08
N VAL A 18 7.63 3.78 -8.62
CA VAL A 18 8.66 4.00 -9.64
C VAL A 18 10.06 3.83 -9.04
N THR A 19 10.31 4.41 -7.86
CA THR A 19 11.61 4.29 -7.20
C THR A 19 11.95 2.84 -6.88
N LEU A 20 11.00 2.11 -6.30
CA LEU A 20 11.21 0.70 -5.96
C LEU A 20 11.34 -0.17 -7.20
N GLY A 21 10.52 0.06 -8.23
CA GLY A 21 10.60 -0.68 -9.48
C GLY A 21 11.92 -0.47 -10.22
N LYS A 22 12.47 0.73 -10.15
CA LYS A 22 13.76 1.04 -10.75
C LYS A 22 14.92 0.42 -9.96
N ARG A 23 14.85 0.51 -8.64
CA ARG A 23 15.87 -0.04 -7.74
C ARG A 23 15.89 -1.56 -7.74
N TYR A 24 14.71 -2.19 -7.87
CA TYR A 24 14.53 -3.63 -7.81
C TYR A 24 13.78 -4.12 -9.05
N PRO A 25 14.49 -4.36 -10.17
CA PRO A 25 13.83 -4.74 -11.43
C PRO A 25 13.05 -6.05 -11.38
N GLY A 26 13.28 -6.87 -10.35
CA GLY A 26 12.50 -8.10 -10.12
C GLY A 26 11.08 -7.88 -9.60
N LEU A 27 10.73 -6.64 -9.21
CA LEU A 27 9.38 -6.32 -8.78
C LEU A 27 8.43 -6.16 -9.97
N SER A 28 7.24 -6.74 -9.85
CA SER A 28 6.12 -6.46 -10.73
C SER A 28 5.25 -5.40 -10.08
N VAL A 29 5.25 -4.18 -10.64
CA VAL A 29 4.67 -3.00 -9.99
C VAL A 29 3.27 -2.71 -10.53
N VAL A 30 2.33 -2.53 -9.62
CA VAL A 30 0.98 -2.00 -9.85
C VAL A 30 0.82 -0.74 -9.02
N MET A 31 0.29 0.31 -9.62
CA MET A 31 0.01 1.57 -8.93
C MET A 31 -1.44 1.97 -9.13
N SER A 32 -2.08 2.51 -8.11
CA SER A 32 -3.45 3.00 -8.20
C SER A 32 -3.64 4.29 -7.43
N ASP A 33 -4.55 5.13 -7.93
CA ASP A 33 -4.97 6.35 -7.26
C ASP A 33 -6.39 6.71 -7.70
N VAL A 34 -7.13 7.40 -6.85
CA VAL A 34 -8.47 7.87 -7.20
C VAL A 34 -8.42 9.07 -8.17
N ASN A 35 -7.35 9.82 -8.14
CA ASN A 35 -7.16 11.02 -8.94
C ASN A 35 -6.63 10.66 -10.34
N GLU A 36 -7.41 11.00 -11.37
CA GLU A 36 -7.06 10.72 -12.77
C GLU A 36 -5.71 11.35 -13.17
N ARG A 37 -5.45 12.58 -12.72
CA ARG A 37 -4.19 13.27 -13.00
C ARG A 37 -3.00 12.58 -12.34
N ALA A 38 -3.15 12.08 -11.13
CA ALA A 38 -2.13 11.30 -10.44
C ALA A 38 -1.79 10.03 -11.22
N VAL A 39 -2.81 9.35 -11.73
CA VAL A 39 -2.63 8.15 -12.57
C VAL A 39 -1.83 8.48 -13.83
N GLU A 40 -2.17 9.56 -14.51
CA GLU A 40 -1.44 10.00 -15.71
C GLU A 40 0.02 10.33 -15.41
N LEU A 41 0.26 11.08 -14.34
CA LEU A 41 1.62 11.42 -13.91
C LEU A 41 2.44 10.19 -13.53
N SER A 42 1.82 9.25 -12.84
CA SER A 42 2.47 7.98 -12.48
C SER A 42 2.87 7.17 -13.71
N ARG A 43 1.99 7.11 -14.72
CA ARG A 43 2.31 6.45 -16.00
C ARG A 43 3.51 7.09 -16.68
N ARG A 44 3.53 8.42 -16.74
CA ARG A 44 4.65 9.16 -17.36
C ARG A 44 5.96 8.94 -16.60
N ASN A 45 5.91 8.99 -15.27
CA ASN A 45 7.09 8.80 -14.44
C ASN A 45 7.64 7.38 -14.57
N ALA A 46 6.78 6.38 -14.59
CA ALA A 46 7.19 4.99 -14.83
C ALA A 46 7.87 4.85 -16.20
N GLN A 47 7.25 5.39 -17.23
CA GLN A 47 7.79 5.33 -18.59
C GLN A 47 9.14 6.04 -18.69
N ARG A 48 9.27 7.24 -18.14
CA ARG A 48 10.53 8.01 -18.16
C ARG A 48 11.67 7.29 -17.45
N ASN A 49 11.36 6.50 -16.44
CA ASN A 49 12.34 5.78 -15.65
C ASN A 49 12.54 4.34 -16.10
N GLY A 50 11.88 3.92 -17.18
CA GLY A 50 12.00 2.57 -17.69
C GLY A 50 11.44 1.49 -16.77
N VAL A 51 10.45 1.84 -15.94
CA VAL A 51 9.79 0.91 -15.02
C VAL A 51 8.51 0.41 -15.68
N PRO A 52 8.42 -0.88 -16.05
CA PRO A 52 7.16 -1.44 -16.50
C PRO A 52 6.21 -1.55 -15.32
N ALA A 53 5.11 -0.81 -15.38
CA ALA A 53 4.12 -0.78 -14.31
C ALA A 53 2.71 -0.72 -14.90
N ARG A 54 1.76 -1.37 -14.22
CA ARG A 54 0.35 -1.17 -14.48
C ARG A 54 -0.15 -0.05 -13.57
N VAL A 55 -0.75 0.97 -14.16
CA VAL A 55 -1.27 2.11 -13.40
C VAL A 55 -2.75 2.26 -13.70
N MET A 56 -3.57 2.34 -12.66
CA MET A 56 -5.03 2.41 -12.82
C MET A 56 -5.66 3.41 -11.87
N GLN A 57 -6.78 3.97 -12.31
CA GLN A 57 -7.65 4.77 -11.47
C GLN A 57 -8.56 3.86 -10.67
N SER A 58 -8.64 4.07 -9.37
CA SER A 58 -9.52 3.30 -8.49
C SER A 58 -9.87 4.09 -7.24
N ASP A 59 -11.11 3.99 -6.81
CA ASP A 59 -11.53 4.44 -5.49
C ASP A 59 -11.12 3.35 -4.48
N GLY A 60 -10.01 3.57 -3.77
CA GLY A 60 -9.43 2.54 -2.95
C GLY A 60 -9.14 1.28 -3.78
N TYR A 61 -9.58 0.14 -3.29
CA TYR A 61 -9.39 -1.14 -3.98
C TYR A 61 -10.52 -1.50 -4.96
N ALA A 62 -11.55 -0.66 -5.09
CA ALA A 62 -12.77 -1.02 -5.82
C ALA A 62 -12.55 -1.48 -7.25
N ASP A 63 -11.64 -0.83 -7.98
CA ASP A 63 -11.35 -1.13 -9.39
C ASP A 63 -10.03 -1.88 -9.58
N VAL A 64 -9.32 -2.19 -8.49
CA VAL A 64 -8.09 -2.98 -8.55
C VAL A 64 -8.47 -4.45 -8.59
N PRO A 65 -8.14 -5.18 -9.68
CA PRO A 65 -8.45 -6.61 -9.76
C PRO A 65 -7.85 -7.37 -8.58
N PHE A 66 -8.61 -8.33 -8.04
CA PHE A 66 -8.12 -9.12 -6.92
C PHE A 66 -6.93 -9.96 -7.37
N GLN A 67 -5.80 -9.73 -6.70
CA GLN A 67 -4.57 -10.50 -6.85
C GLN A 67 -3.85 -10.44 -5.51
N ARG A 68 -3.40 -11.59 -5.00
CA ARG A 68 -2.59 -11.59 -3.80
C ARG A 68 -1.22 -11.00 -4.11
N MET A 69 -0.81 -10.05 -3.27
CA MET A 69 0.42 -9.28 -3.45
C MET A 69 1.46 -9.71 -2.42
N ASP A 70 2.73 -9.63 -2.81
CA ASP A 70 3.84 -9.81 -1.85
C ASP A 70 4.08 -8.56 -1.03
N TRP A 71 3.85 -7.39 -1.62
CA TRP A 71 4.07 -6.09 -1.00
C TRP A 71 2.92 -5.16 -1.31
N ILE A 72 2.39 -4.52 -0.29
CA ILE A 72 1.46 -3.39 -0.45
C ILE A 72 2.02 -2.21 0.31
N VAL A 73 2.13 -1.07 -0.37
CA VAL A 73 2.42 0.22 0.25
C VAL A 73 1.14 1.05 0.17
N GLN A 74 0.62 1.44 1.31
CA GLN A 74 -0.57 2.29 1.37
C GLN A 74 -0.20 3.70 1.81
N ASN A 75 -0.66 4.68 1.03
CA ASN A 75 -0.68 6.07 1.44
C ASN A 75 -2.14 6.41 1.77
N PRO A 76 -2.54 6.34 3.05
CA PRO A 76 -3.96 6.48 3.39
C PRO A 76 -4.48 7.89 3.12
N PRO A 77 -5.71 8.01 2.56
CA PRO A 77 -6.34 9.31 2.32
C PRO A 77 -6.92 9.86 3.63
N ILE A 78 -6.10 10.55 4.40
CA ILE A 78 -6.42 10.97 5.78
C ILE A 78 -7.71 11.76 5.87
N ARG A 79 -8.06 12.54 4.83
CA ARG A 79 -9.30 13.32 4.77
C ARG A 79 -10.56 12.46 4.61
N ALA A 80 -10.42 11.23 4.19
CA ALA A 80 -11.55 10.33 3.98
C ALA A 80 -12.19 9.83 5.29
N GLY A 81 -11.47 9.99 6.40
CA GLY A 81 -11.95 9.57 7.72
C GLY A 81 -11.51 8.18 8.12
N LYS A 82 -11.62 7.92 9.40
CA LYS A 82 -11.09 6.72 10.06
C LYS A 82 -11.73 5.42 9.54
N SER A 83 -13.04 5.41 9.33
CA SER A 83 -13.74 4.21 8.87
C SER A 83 -13.29 3.78 7.46
N VAL A 84 -13.07 4.74 6.56
CA VAL A 84 -12.58 4.47 5.20
C VAL A 84 -11.16 3.95 5.24
N ILE A 85 -10.29 4.58 6.03
CA ILE A 85 -8.89 4.18 6.16
C ILE A 85 -8.78 2.77 6.74
N TYR A 86 -9.58 2.45 7.76
CA TYR A 86 -9.56 1.14 8.39
C TYR A 86 -10.10 0.06 7.46
N ALA A 87 -11.13 0.36 6.67
CA ALA A 87 -11.60 -0.56 5.64
C ALA A 87 -10.52 -0.84 4.59
N MET A 88 -9.73 0.16 4.22
CA MET A 88 -8.58 -0.02 3.32
C MET A 88 -7.50 -0.91 3.94
N PHE A 89 -7.23 -0.78 5.23
CA PHE A 89 -6.29 -1.67 5.91
C PHE A 89 -6.77 -3.12 5.90
N ALA A 90 -8.04 -3.35 6.18
CA ALA A 90 -8.64 -4.68 6.17
C ALA A 90 -8.59 -5.31 4.78
N GLU A 91 -8.91 -4.55 3.75
CA GLU A 91 -8.84 -5.04 2.36
C GLU A 91 -7.40 -5.31 1.94
N GLY A 92 -6.45 -4.44 2.32
CA GLY A 92 -5.03 -4.67 2.07
C GLY A 92 -4.54 -5.98 2.71
N ALA A 93 -4.91 -6.23 3.95
CA ALA A 93 -4.57 -7.48 4.63
C ALA A 93 -5.11 -8.70 3.89
N ARG A 94 -6.34 -8.63 3.39
CA ARG A 94 -6.98 -9.70 2.63
C ARG A 94 -6.28 -9.99 1.29
N ARG A 95 -5.66 -8.99 0.71
CA ARG A 95 -5.00 -9.06 -0.60
C ARG A 95 -3.51 -9.39 -0.53
N LEU A 96 -3.00 -9.74 0.63
CA LEU A 96 -1.62 -10.16 0.79
C LEU A 96 -1.46 -11.67 0.74
N GLU A 97 -0.34 -12.10 0.18
CA GLU A 97 0.14 -13.47 0.38
C GLU A 97 0.41 -13.70 1.88
N PRO A 98 0.39 -14.97 2.36
CA PRO A 98 0.66 -15.24 3.78
C PRO A 98 1.99 -14.68 4.29
N SER A 99 3.00 -14.63 3.43
CA SER A 99 4.31 -14.03 3.73
C SER A 99 4.41 -12.56 3.31
N GLY A 100 3.32 -11.99 2.80
CA GLY A 100 3.29 -10.62 2.32
C GLY A 100 3.33 -9.57 3.42
N GLU A 101 3.66 -8.35 3.05
CA GLU A 101 3.81 -7.24 3.98
C GLU A 101 3.03 -6.02 3.52
N LEU A 102 2.39 -5.36 4.47
CA LEU A 102 1.78 -4.06 4.29
C LEU A 102 2.66 -3.00 4.97
N TRP A 103 3.02 -1.98 4.21
CA TRP A 103 3.76 -0.83 4.70
C TRP A 103 2.92 0.42 4.53
N LEU A 104 2.92 1.29 5.53
CA LEU A 104 2.22 2.57 5.45
C LEU A 104 2.95 3.65 6.24
N VAL A 105 2.71 4.89 5.84
CA VAL A 105 3.21 6.07 6.55
C VAL A 105 2.00 6.82 7.12
N ILE A 106 2.06 7.13 8.41
CA ILE A 106 0.99 7.86 9.07
C ILE A 106 1.57 8.85 10.06
N ARG A 107 0.98 10.06 10.14
CA ARG A 107 1.38 11.03 11.14
C ARG A 107 0.88 10.63 12.53
N LYS A 108 1.72 10.77 13.54
CA LYS A 108 1.33 10.53 14.93
C LYS A 108 0.06 11.31 15.31
N GLN A 109 -0.01 12.58 14.92
CA GLN A 109 -1.14 13.48 15.21
C GLN A 109 -2.42 13.10 14.47
N GLN A 110 -2.32 12.25 13.45
CA GLN A 110 -3.45 11.81 12.63
C GLN A 110 -3.92 10.40 12.96
N GLY A 111 -3.66 9.96 14.19
CA GLY A 111 -4.19 8.72 14.70
C GLY A 111 -3.30 7.49 14.52
N ALA A 112 -1.97 7.68 14.49
CA ALA A 112 -1.03 6.56 14.34
C ALA A 112 -1.20 5.50 15.42
N GLU A 113 -1.39 5.90 16.68
CA GLU A 113 -1.55 4.97 17.79
C GLU A 113 -2.83 4.14 17.65
N SER A 114 -3.94 4.77 17.27
CA SER A 114 -5.21 4.06 17.00
C SER A 114 -5.07 3.13 15.80
N ALA A 115 -4.36 3.55 14.75
CA ALA A 115 -4.11 2.73 13.57
C ALA A 115 -3.34 1.47 13.94
N VAL A 116 -2.31 1.58 14.77
CA VAL A 116 -1.53 0.43 15.25
C VAL A 116 -2.43 -0.56 15.97
N ARG A 117 -3.29 -0.09 16.88
CA ARG A 117 -4.23 -0.97 17.60
C ARG A 117 -5.16 -1.72 16.64
N TYR A 118 -5.70 -1.04 15.66
CA TYR A 118 -6.57 -1.68 14.67
C TYR A 118 -5.80 -2.67 13.79
N LEU A 119 -4.63 -2.28 13.31
CA LEU A 119 -3.79 -3.15 12.46
C LEU A 119 -3.40 -4.45 13.19
N LYS A 120 -3.21 -4.40 14.51
CA LYS A 120 -2.93 -5.60 15.31
C LYS A 120 -4.08 -6.60 15.34
N THR A 121 -5.29 -6.20 14.98
CA THR A 121 -6.42 -7.12 14.78
C THR A 121 -6.38 -7.81 13.43
N LEU A 122 -5.62 -7.27 12.48
CA LEU A 122 -5.52 -7.77 11.10
C LEU A 122 -4.21 -8.51 10.82
N PHE A 123 -3.17 -8.22 11.59
CA PHE A 123 -1.82 -8.76 11.40
C PHE A 123 -1.27 -9.34 12.68
N GLY A 124 -0.51 -10.42 12.57
CA GLY A 124 0.16 -11.02 13.72
C GLY A 124 1.28 -10.15 14.28
N ARG A 125 1.86 -9.29 13.44
CA ARG A 125 2.94 -8.40 13.85
C ARG A 125 2.78 -7.02 13.19
N VAL A 126 2.79 -5.99 14.02
CA VAL A 126 2.78 -4.58 13.58
C VAL A 126 3.89 -3.86 14.33
N GLU A 127 4.81 -3.29 13.59
CA GLU A 127 5.96 -2.58 14.18
C GLU A 127 6.18 -1.23 13.51
N ALA A 128 6.63 -0.27 14.29
CA ALA A 128 7.09 0.99 13.75
C ALA A 128 8.53 0.82 13.29
N ALA A 129 8.73 0.69 11.99
CA ALA A 129 10.05 0.55 11.40
C ALA A 129 10.88 1.82 11.61
N THR A 130 10.22 2.98 11.59
CA THR A 130 10.84 4.25 11.96
C THR A 130 9.78 5.23 12.48
N LYS A 131 10.22 6.13 13.36
CA LYS A 131 9.44 7.26 13.89
C LYS A 131 10.33 8.49 13.79
N LYS A 132 10.01 9.38 12.86
CA LYS A 132 10.84 10.55 12.60
C LYS A 132 10.00 11.74 12.16
N GLY A 133 10.24 12.90 12.77
CA GLY A 133 9.56 14.13 12.36
C GLY A 133 8.03 14.08 12.51
N GLY A 134 7.51 13.31 13.48
CA GLY A 134 6.08 13.13 13.66
C GLY A 134 5.44 12.13 12.70
N PHE A 135 6.22 11.46 11.84
CA PHE A 135 5.76 10.39 10.98
C PHE A 135 6.18 9.02 11.53
N TRP A 136 5.28 8.08 11.43
CA TRP A 136 5.55 6.68 11.69
C TRP A 136 5.47 5.88 10.40
N VAL A 137 6.50 5.10 10.12
CA VAL A 137 6.46 4.08 9.07
C VAL A 137 6.13 2.75 9.73
N LEU A 138 4.98 2.19 9.40
CA LEU A 138 4.50 0.95 9.98
C LEU A 138 4.74 -0.20 9.02
N ARG A 139 5.25 -1.30 9.56
CA ARG A 139 5.41 -2.57 8.86
C ARG A 139 4.48 -3.59 9.49
N CYS A 140 3.61 -4.16 8.66
CA CYS A 140 2.61 -5.14 9.09
C CYS A 140 2.88 -6.46 8.40
N THR A 141 3.08 -7.51 9.17
CA THR A 141 3.39 -8.85 8.68
C THR A 141 2.45 -9.87 9.31
N GLN A 142 2.43 -11.07 8.75
CA GLN A 142 1.57 -12.17 9.20
C GLN A 142 0.09 -11.77 9.12
N PRO A 143 -0.45 -11.51 7.91
CA PRO A 143 -1.87 -11.21 7.76
C PRO A 143 -2.69 -12.36 8.34
N ALA A 144 -3.73 -12.01 9.12
CA ALA A 144 -4.60 -13.00 9.73
C ALA A 144 -5.28 -13.82 8.63
N GLU A 145 -5.24 -15.15 8.77
CA GLU A 145 -6.02 -16.02 7.91
C GLU A 145 -7.50 -15.74 8.15
N ARG A 146 -8.18 -15.34 7.09
CA ARG A 146 -9.63 -15.33 7.08
C ARG A 146 -10.09 -16.59 6.34
N PRO A 147 -11.15 -17.26 6.84
CA PRO A 147 -11.76 -18.30 6.03
C PRO A 147 -12.11 -17.67 4.69
N ASP A 148 -11.76 -18.38 3.60
CA ASP A 148 -12.12 -17.96 2.26
C ASP A 148 -13.62 -17.69 2.25
N GLU A 149 -13.99 -16.42 2.15
CA GLU A 149 -15.37 -16.06 1.85
C GLU A 149 -15.57 -16.40 0.37
N GLU A 150 -15.98 -17.60 0.15
CA GLU A 150 -16.49 -18.00 -1.15
C GLU A 150 -17.80 -17.27 -1.44
#